data_74de33c1b4ea580cc46cc8a7db701d24
#
_entry.id   74de33c1b4ea580cc46cc8a7db701d24
#
_cell.length_a   1.000
_cell.length_b   1.000
_cell.length_c   1.000
_cell.angle_alpha   90.00
_cell.angle_beta   90.00
_cell.angle_gamma   90.00
#
_symmetry.space_group_name_H-M   'P 1'
#
loop_
_entity.id
_entity.type
_entity.pdbx_description
1 polymer ?
#
loop_
_entity_poly.entity_id
_entity_poly.type
_entity_poly.pdbx_seq_one_letter_code
_entity_poly.pdbx_strand_id
1 'polypeptide(L)'
;MMRPGWFGPLLSALLLVSLESAAQAPVPTSNAAATHGTQSEAALLRGSSEDPLGAVLAPVTLPDGATALYGFVGAPELGVGFRQGISGFELEARGRLQWFQLSAALEVAARRKVLEQGALSLAPTLGLGVVFNSGATYMDDRNFSGVLLRVTPGLVAGWRVADTVSVLGLVDVPVDIGLSNGESRRIQALGGGGVEVYLGSNLSALAAGQLGVESFQERAGESHTRLGYSVRLGLGARLF
;
A
#
# COMPACT_ATOMS: atom_id res chain seq x y z
N MET A 1 -10.05 0.45 41.92
CA MET A 1 -10.54 1.73 41.38
C MET A 1 -9.79 1.98 40.06
N MET A 2 -10.41 1.60 38.94
CA MET A 2 -9.84 1.77 37.60
C MET A 2 -10.37 3.07 36.99
N ARG A 3 -9.49 3.91 36.44
CA ARG A 3 -9.86 5.08 35.63
C ARG A 3 -9.96 4.64 34.17
N PRO A 4 -11.13 4.73 33.53
CA PRO A 4 -11.26 4.57 32.09
C PRO A 4 -11.07 5.94 31.42
N GLY A 5 -10.34 5.99 30.35
CA GLY A 5 -10.39 7.11 29.44
C GLY A 5 -9.07 7.60 28.93
N TRP A 6 -8.71 7.15 27.70
CA TRP A 6 -7.85 7.96 26.80
C TRP A 6 -7.79 7.40 25.36
N PHE A 7 -8.88 6.78 24.86
CA PHE A 7 -8.92 6.29 23.49
C PHE A 7 -10.06 6.87 22.61
N GLY A 8 -10.69 7.96 23.07
CA GLY A 8 -11.82 8.57 22.35
C GLY A 8 -11.55 9.44 21.12
N PRO A 9 -10.45 10.17 20.97
CA PRO A 9 -10.38 11.18 19.90
C PRO A 9 -9.64 10.75 18.62
N LEU A 10 -8.97 9.60 18.57
CA LEU A 10 -8.17 9.24 17.38
C LEU A 10 -8.93 8.50 16.26
N LEU A 11 -10.10 7.97 16.55
CA LEU A 11 -10.91 7.26 15.54
C LEU A 11 -11.86 8.17 14.75
N SER A 12 -12.12 9.38 15.23
CA SER A 12 -13.08 10.30 14.59
C SER A 12 -12.49 11.16 13.47
N ALA A 13 -11.17 11.20 13.31
CA ALA A 13 -10.51 12.05 12.31
C ALA A 13 -10.38 11.42 10.91
N LEU A 14 -10.63 10.12 10.77
CA LEU A 14 -10.44 9.42 9.48
C LEU A 14 -11.71 9.28 8.64
N LEU A 15 -12.86 9.72 9.10
CA LEU A 15 -14.18 9.49 8.45
C LEU A 15 -14.81 10.74 7.83
N LEU A 16 -14.12 11.87 7.77
CA LEU A 16 -14.66 13.14 7.26
C LEU A 16 -13.99 13.64 5.97
N VAL A 17 -13.65 12.73 5.05
CA VAL A 17 -13.45 13.09 3.64
C VAL A 17 -14.60 12.49 2.83
N SER A 18 -15.79 13.02 3.04
CA SER A 18 -16.95 12.74 2.18
C SER A 18 -17.26 13.96 1.33
N LEU A 19 -17.17 13.72 0.02
CA LEU A 19 -18.02 14.23 -1.04
C LEU A 19 -18.49 15.70 -0.97
N GLU A 20 -17.76 16.56 -1.66
CA GLU A 20 -18.41 17.64 -2.39
C GLU A 20 -17.94 17.62 -3.85
N SER A 21 -18.68 16.89 -4.67
CA SER A 21 -18.61 16.98 -6.13
C SER A 21 -19.64 18.01 -6.56
N ALA A 22 -19.22 19.27 -6.65
CA ALA A 22 -20.03 20.32 -7.21
C ALA A 22 -20.10 20.17 -8.73
N ALA A 23 -21.30 19.98 -9.22
CA ALA A 23 -21.65 20.01 -10.62
C ALA A 23 -21.31 21.37 -11.24
N GLN A 24 -20.43 21.40 -12.24
CA GLN A 24 -20.28 22.52 -13.14
C GLN A 24 -21.11 22.28 -14.41
N ALA A 25 -22.03 23.18 -14.65
CA ALA A 25 -22.87 23.23 -15.84
C ALA A 25 -22.03 23.56 -17.10
N PRO A 26 -22.41 23.04 -18.26
CA PRO A 26 -21.69 23.32 -19.51
C PRO A 26 -21.99 24.69 -20.06
N VAL A 27 -20.96 25.41 -20.41
CA VAL A 27 -21.03 26.67 -21.18
C VAL A 27 -21.10 26.31 -22.69
N PRO A 28 -22.03 26.84 -23.46
CA PRO A 28 -22.07 26.59 -24.89
C PRO A 28 -21.09 27.53 -25.60
N THR A 29 -20.16 27.00 -26.35
CA THR A 29 -19.36 27.77 -27.32
C THR A 29 -19.75 27.43 -28.74
N SER A 30 -20.12 28.47 -29.44
CA SER A 30 -20.41 28.51 -30.85
C SER A 30 -19.16 28.45 -31.73
N ASN A 31 -19.31 27.71 -32.84
CA ASN A 31 -18.74 27.93 -34.18
C ASN A 31 -17.34 28.47 -34.37
N ALA A 32 -16.49 27.68 -35.02
CA ALA A 32 -15.80 28.14 -36.24
C ALA A 32 -15.17 26.98 -37.01
N ALA A 33 -15.63 26.85 -38.22
CA ALA A 33 -14.93 26.55 -39.49
C ALA A 33 -13.79 25.47 -39.51
N ALA A 34 -14.06 24.53 -40.38
CA ALA A 34 -13.19 23.56 -41.00
C ALA A 34 -11.75 24.01 -41.33
N THR A 35 -10.81 23.21 -40.89
CA THR A 35 -9.58 22.87 -41.59
C THR A 35 -9.35 21.39 -41.49
N HIS A 36 -9.70 20.68 -42.55
CA HIS A 36 -9.36 19.28 -42.77
C HIS A 36 -7.83 19.18 -43.00
N GLY A 37 -7.22 18.23 -42.36
CA GLY A 37 -5.91 17.68 -42.71
C GLY A 37 -4.85 17.95 -41.66
N THR A 38 -4.34 16.90 -41.08
CA THR A 38 -3.10 16.74 -40.30
C THR A 38 -3.20 16.52 -38.78
N GLN A 39 -4.38 16.55 -38.19
CA GLN A 39 -4.50 16.21 -36.75
C GLN A 39 -4.68 14.69 -36.47
N SER A 40 -4.98 13.90 -37.49
CA SER A 40 -5.29 12.46 -37.30
C SER A 40 -4.04 11.60 -37.12
N GLU A 41 -2.91 11.99 -37.72
CA GLU A 41 -1.65 11.22 -37.59
C GLU A 41 -0.91 11.51 -36.28
N ALA A 42 -0.96 12.76 -35.82
CA ALA A 42 -0.38 13.12 -34.54
C ALA A 42 -1.20 12.58 -33.34
N ALA A 43 -2.50 12.31 -33.52
CA ALA A 43 -3.34 11.66 -32.53
C ALA A 43 -3.18 10.13 -32.55
N LEU A 44 -2.86 9.54 -33.68
CA LEU A 44 -2.53 8.11 -33.78
C LEU A 44 -1.10 7.80 -33.31
N LEU A 45 -0.18 8.77 -33.39
CA LEU A 45 1.16 8.66 -32.81
C LEU A 45 1.20 9.02 -31.31
N ARG A 46 0.13 9.59 -30.76
CA ARG A 46 -0.16 9.56 -29.34
C ARG A 46 -0.91 8.29 -28.94
N GLY A 47 -0.75 7.24 -29.73
CA GLY A 47 -1.14 5.90 -29.34
C GLY A 47 -0.50 5.60 -28.00
N SER A 48 -1.35 5.44 -27.01
CA SER A 48 -1.07 4.86 -25.69
C SER A 48 0.43 4.85 -25.40
N SER A 49 0.95 5.92 -24.82
CA SER A 49 2.18 5.78 -24.07
C SER A 49 1.82 4.73 -23.02
N GLU A 50 2.14 3.49 -23.31
CA GLU A 50 2.13 2.43 -22.30
C GLU A 50 3.02 3.00 -21.22
N ASP A 51 2.38 3.53 -20.19
CA ASP A 51 3.08 4.04 -19.03
C ASP A 51 4.03 2.94 -18.60
N PRO A 52 5.36 3.15 -18.58
CA PRO A 52 6.29 2.16 -18.08
C PRO A 52 5.87 1.90 -16.64
N LEU A 53 5.21 0.79 -16.44
CA LEU A 53 4.53 0.48 -15.19
C LEU A 53 5.45 -0.43 -14.42
N GLY A 54 5.86 0.02 -13.27
CA GLY A 54 6.41 -0.83 -12.24
C GLY A 54 5.43 -1.98 -11.90
N ALA A 55 5.87 -2.90 -11.10
CA ALA A 55 5.07 -4.07 -10.76
C ALA A 55 5.07 -4.38 -9.27
N VAL A 56 5.91 -3.72 -8.46
CA VAL A 56 5.92 -3.94 -7.01
C VAL A 56 4.95 -3.00 -6.32
N LEU A 57 5.17 -1.70 -6.37
CA LEU A 57 4.31 -0.68 -5.76
C LEU A 57 3.91 0.41 -6.74
N ALA A 58 4.76 0.75 -7.69
CA ALA A 58 4.43 1.65 -8.78
C ALA A 58 3.74 0.88 -9.94
N PRO A 59 2.77 1.48 -10.62
CA PRO A 59 2.07 2.70 -10.21
C PRO A 59 1.31 2.46 -8.90
N VAL A 60 0.85 3.53 -8.25
CA VAL A 60 0.10 3.38 -6.98
C VAL A 60 -1.16 2.53 -7.10
N THR A 61 -1.73 2.42 -8.32
CA THR A 61 -2.75 1.43 -8.69
C THR A 61 -2.46 0.94 -10.11
N LEU A 62 -2.63 -0.34 -10.35
CA LEU A 62 -2.54 -0.91 -11.68
C LEU A 62 -3.74 -0.45 -12.54
N PRO A 63 -3.55 -0.28 -13.85
CA PRO A 63 -4.65 -0.11 -14.80
C PRO A 63 -5.61 -1.29 -14.80
N ASP A 64 -6.84 -1.07 -15.26
CA ASP A 64 -7.85 -2.11 -15.37
C ASP A 64 -7.36 -3.25 -16.27
N GLY A 65 -7.52 -4.46 -15.78
CA GLY A 65 -7.09 -5.69 -16.47
C GLY A 65 -5.59 -6.01 -16.30
N ALA A 66 -4.78 -5.05 -15.85
CA ALA A 66 -3.37 -5.32 -15.62
C ALA A 66 -3.15 -6.23 -14.41
N THR A 67 -2.18 -7.13 -14.54
CA THR A 67 -1.83 -8.10 -13.51
C THR A 67 -0.32 -8.05 -13.26
N ALA A 68 0.09 -8.09 -12.00
CA ALA A 68 1.48 -8.11 -11.61
C ALA A 68 1.74 -9.13 -10.49
N LEU A 69 2.91 -9.74 -10.54
CA LEU A 69 3.45 -10.60 -9.51
C LEU A 69 4.74 -9.97 -8.97
N TYR A 70 4.93 -9.97 -7.68
CA TYR A 70 6.15 -9.44 -7.08
C TYR A 70 6.62 -10.28 -5.89
N GLY A 71 7.91 -10.16 -5.59
CA GLY A 71 8.51 -10.67 -4.37
C GLY A 71 9.44 -9.63 -3.76
N PHE A 72 9.64 -9.68 -2.46
CA PHE A 72 10.60 -8.84 -1.76
C PHE A 72 11.32 -9.60 -0.66
N VAL A 73 12.53 -9.17 -0.38
CA VAL A 73 13.34 -9.60 0.74
C VAL A 73 13.77 -8.37 1.54
N GLY A 74 13.87 -8.53 2.85
CA GLY A 74 14.25 -7.41 3.70
C GLY A 74 14.33 -7.75 5.17
N ALA A 75 14.36 -6.71 6.00
CA ALA A 75 14.33 -6.81 7.43
C ALA A 75 13.16 -5.97 7.98
N PRO A 76 12.31 -6.53 8.84
CA PRO A 76 12.35 -7.88 9.40
C PRO A 76 11.61 -8.95 8.57
N GLU A 77 11.16 -8.65 7.35
CA GLU A 77 10.24 -9.50 6.60
C GLU A 77 10.66 -9.76 5.16
N LEU A 78 10.21 -10.88 4.63
CA LEU A 78 10.21 -11.21 3.22
C LEU A 78 8.78 -11.59 2.78
N GLY A 79 8.49 -11.52 1.50
CA GLY A 79 7.15 -11.86 1.03
C GLY A 79 7.02 -11.90 -0.48
N VAL A 80 5.81 -12.31 -0.87
CA VAL A 80 5.35 -12.35 -2.25
C VAL A 80 3.96 -11.76 -2.33
N GLY A 81 3.61 -11.20 -3.48
CA GLY A 81 2.29 -10.65 -3.71
C GLY A 81 1.88 -10.69 -5.16
N PHE A 82 0.58 -10.66 -5.35
CA PHE A 82 -0.10 -10.62 -6.62
C PHE A 82 -1.01 -9.40 -6.62
N ARG A 83 -0.97 -8.60 -7.69
CA ARG A 83 -1.75 -7.38 -7.85
C ARG A 83 -2.58 -7.48 -9.13
N GLN A 84 -3.81 -6.98 -9.08
CA GLN A 84 -4.70 -6.92 -10.24
C GLN A 84 -5.55 -5.65 -10.22
N GLY A 85 -5.53 -4.93 -11.34
CA GLY A 85 -6.40 -3.78 -11.57
C GLY A 85 -7.79 -4.21 -11.99
N ILE A 86 -8.85 -3.71 -11.32
CA ILE A 86 -10.25 -4.06 -11.58
C ILE A 86 -11.12 -2.82 -11.42
N SER A 87 -11.68 -2.31 -12.52
CA SER A 87 -12.71 -1.25 -12.50
C SER A 87 -12.36 -0.03 -11.63
N GLY A 88 -11.14 0.50 -11.77
CA GLY A 88 -10.66 1.66 -11.04
C GLY A 88 -10.20 1.39 -9.60
N PHE A 89 -10.16 0.11 -9.21
CA PHE A 89 -9.56 -0.38 -7.97
C PHE A 89 -8.39 -1.31 -8.32
N GLU A 90 -7.58 -1.56 -7.34
CA GLU A 90 -6.61 -2.64 -7.37
C GLU A 90 -6.88 -3.58 -6.21
N LEU A 91 -6.86 -4.87 -6.50
CA LEU A 91 -6.82 -5.92 -5.49
C LEU A 91 -5.41 -6.50 -5.40
N GLU A 92 -4.98 -6.75 -4.19
CA GLU A 92 -3.69 -7.35 -3.89
C GLU A 92 -3.88 -8.53 -2.95
N ALA A 93 -3.26 -9.67 -3.26
CA ALA A 93 -3.10 -10.79 -2.35
C ALA A 93 -1.62 -10.92 -2.01
N ARG A 94 -1.27 -10.97 -0.72
CA ARG A 94 0.12 -11.04 -0.30
C ARG A 94 0.36 -12.00 0.85
N GLY A 95 1.48 -12.72 0.77
CA GLY A 95 2.02 -13.54 1.84
C GLY A 95 3.32 -12.93 2.37
N ARG A 96 3.46 -12.85 3.68
CA ARG A 96 4.66 -12.30 4.34
C ARG A 96 5.15 -13.25 5.40
N LEU A 97 6.46 -13.37 5.54
CA LEU A 97 7.15 -14.07 6.61
C LEU A 97 8.06 -13.07 7.32
N GLN A 98 7.75 -12.80 8.58
CA GLN A 98 8.59 -12.00 9.47
C GLN A 98 9.55 -12.94 10.18
N TRP A 99 10.81 -12.95 9.72
CA TRP A 99 11.77 -13.94 10.15
C TRP A 99 12.42 -13.61 11.51
N PHE A 100 12.36 -12.37 11.99
CA PHE A 100 12.82 -12.01 13.34
C PHE A 100 11.94 -12.61 14.44
N GLN A 101 10.64 -12.73 14.20
CA GLN A 101 9.66 -13.24 15.17
C GLN A 101 9.06 -14.57 14.76
N LEU A 102 9.48 -15.12 13.61
CA LEU A 102 8.91 -16.33 13.01
C LEU A 102 7.38 -16.24 12.95
N SER A 103 6.88 -15.17 12.34
CA SER A 103 5.45 -14.99 12.11
C SER A 103 5.14 -14.94 10.61
N ALA A 104 4.05 -15.57 10.22
CA ALA A 104 3.55 -15.58 8.86
C ALA A 104 2.24 -14.78 8.78
N ALA A 105 2.05 -14.01 7.72
CA ALA A 105 0.82 -13.28 7.46
C ALA A 105 0.32 -13.57 6.04
N LEU A 106 -1.00 -13.78 5.91
CA LEU A 106 -1.70 -13.83 4.64
C LEU A 106 -2.72 -12.69 4.63
N GLU A 107 -2.69 -11.88 3.61
CA GLU A 107 -3.49 -10.66 3.56
C GLU A 107 -4.03 -10.41 2.15
N VAL A 108 -5.27 -9.91 2.07
CA VAL A 108 -5.87 -9.36 0.85
C VAL A 108 -6.06 -7.87 1.09
N ALA A 109 -5.68 -7.04 0.15
CA ALA A 109 -5.81 -5.60 0.24
C ALA A 109 -6.53 -5.04 -0.97
N ALA A 110 -7.26 -3.96 -0.76
CA ALA A 110 -7.84 -3.14 -1.82
C ALA A 110 -7.17 -1.76 -1.82
N ARG A 111 -6.98 -1.21 -3.01
CA ARG A 111 -6.37 0.10 -3.22
C ARG A 111 -7.14 0.86 -4.27
N ARG A 112 -7.33 2.17 -4.07
CA ARG A 112 -8.00 3.02 -5.04
C ARG A 112 -7.22 4.32 -5.23
N LYS A 113 -6.93 4.68 -6.47
CA LYS A 113 -6.34 5.98 -6.78
C LYS A 113 -7.38 7.08 -6.53
N VAL A 114 -7.08 8.02 -5.65
CA VAL A 114 -7.97 9.16 -5.30
C VAL A 114 -7.46 10.49 -5.79
N LEU A 115 -6.18 10.59 -6.12
CA LEU A 115 -5.56 11.78 -6.69
C LEU A 115 -4.61 11.36 -7.81
N GLU A 116 -4.68 12.09 -8.91
CA GLU A 116 -3.71 12.05 -10.00
C GLU A 116 -3.55 13.47 -10.52
N GLN A 117 -2.39 14.04 -10.30
CA GLN A 117 -2.07 15.39 -10.72
C GLN A 117 -0.65 15.45 -11.32
N GLY A 118 -0.58 15.46 -12.63
CA GLY A 118 0.69 15.37 -13.34
C GLY A 118 1.43 14.06 -13.00
N ALA A 119 2.63 14.18 -12.46
CA ALA A 119 3.46 13.05 -12.07
C ALA A 119 3.11 12.48 -10.67
N LEU A 120 2.26 13.17 -9.90
CA LEU A 120 1.89 12.79 -8.54
C LEU A 120 0.60 11.97 -8.56
N SER A 121 0.60 10.86 -7.84
CA SER A 121 -0.57 10.01 -7.61
C SER A 121 -0.67 9.60 -6.13
N LEU A 122 -1.90 9.39 -5.65
CA LEU A 122 -2.17 9.03 -4.26
C LEU A 122 -3.25 7.95 -4.21
N ALA A 123 -3.02 6.91 -3.42
CA ALA A 123 -3.96 5.82 -3.24
C ALA A 123 -4.02 5.35 -1.79
N PRO A 124 -5.15 5.53 -1.09
CA PRO A 124 -5.43 4.83 0.15
C PRO A 124 -5.53 3.32 -0.09
N THR A 125 -5.11 2.56 0.92
CA THR A 125 -5.15 1.11 0.94
C THR A 125 -5.86 0.61 2.18
N LEU A 126 -6.52 -0.53 2.06
CA LEU A 126 -7.07 -1.25 3.20
C LEU A 126 -6.81 -2.74 3.01
N GLY A 127 -6.04 -3.32 3.91
CA GLY A 127 -5.74 -4.75 3.97
C GLY A 127 -6.53 -5.46 5.06
N LEU A 128 -6.89 -6.72 4.80
CA LEU A 128 -7.46 -7.65 5.77
C LEU A 128 -6.70 -8.96 5.69
N GLY A 129 -6.36 -9.55 6.82
CA GLY A 129 -5.58 -10.77 6.80
C GLY A 129 -5.53 -11.51 8.13
N VAL A 130 -4.78 -12.60 8.13
CA VAL A 130 -4.52 -13.42 9.31
C VAL A 130 -3.02 -13.51 9.52
N VAL A 131 -2.61 -13.38 10.78
CA VAL A 131 -1.22 -13.50 11.21
C VAL A 131 -1.10 -14.72 12.13
N PHE A 132 -0.15 -15.57 11.81
CA PHE A 132 0.26 -16.70 12.63
C PHE A 132 1.58 -16.35 13.30
N ASN A 133 1.57 -16.09 14.60
CA ASN A 133 2.75 -15.73 15.35
C ASN A 133 3.20 -16.89 16.24
N SER A 134 4.44 -17.34 16.06
CA SER A 134 4.97 -18.49 16.79
C SER A 134 5.28 -18.20 18.26
N GLY A 135 5.44 -16.92 18.61
CA GLY A 135 5.94 -16.52 19.93
C GLY A 135 7.45 -16.67 20.11
N ALA A 136 8.20 -16.98 19.03
CA ALA A 136 9.64 -17.07 19.10
C ALA A 136 10.28 -15.70 19.40
N THR A 137 11.32 -15.70 20.23
CA THR A 137 12.06 -14.51 20.67
C THR A 137 13.48 -14.48 20.09
N TYR A 138 13.64 -15.01 18.90
CA TYR A 138 14.96 -15.25 18.28
C TYR A 138 15.81 -13.98 18.11
N MET A 139 15.19 -12.88 17.66
CA MET A 139 15.86 -11.59 17.49
C MET A 139 15.17 -10.45 18.27
N ASP A 140 14.17 -10.79 19.04
CA ASP A 140 13.38 -9.89 19.86
C ASP A 140 13.26 -10.48 21.26
N ASP A 141 13.53 -9.71 22.28
CA ASP A 141 13.46 -10.15 23.68
C ASP A 141 12.04 -10.50 24.13
N ARG A 142 11.02 -10.02 23.37
CA ARG A 142 9.60 -10.18 23.71
C ARG A 142 8.76 -10.42 22.47
N ASN A 143 7.99 -11.48 22.52
CA ASN A 143 7.03 -11.84 21.50
C ASN A 143 5.89 -12.66 22.17
N PHE A 144 4.77 -12.83 21.51
CA PHE A 144 3.67 -13.66 21.98
C PHE A 144 3.22 -14.62 20.87
N SER A 145 2.76 -15.80 21.24
CA SER A 145 2.22 -16.78 20.29
C SER A 145 0.74 -16.58 20.08
N GLY A 146 0.26 -16.83 18.86
CA GLY A 146 -1.17 -16.80 18.58
C GLY A 146 -1.53 -16.61 17.13
N VAL A 147 -2.84 -16.68 16.89
CA VAL A 147 -3.46 -16.32 15.61
C VAL A 147 -4.18 -15.00 15.79
N LEU A 148 -3.90 -14.05 14.89
CA LEU A 148 -4.46 -12.69 14.96
C LEU A 148 -5.15 -12.35 13.66
N LEU A 149 -6.25 -11.61 13.76
CA LEU A 149 -6.86 -10.90 12.65
C LEU A 149 -6.09 -9.60 12.42
N ARG A 150 -5.69 -9.34 11.20
CA ARG A 150 -4.99 -8.11 10.80
C ARG A 150 -5.90 -7.21 9.99
N VAL A 151 -5.91 -5.93 10.32
CA VAL A 151 -6.45 -4.85 9.50
C VAL A 151 -5.32 -3.86 9.23
N THR A 152 -5.07 -3.55 7.96
CA THR A 152 -3.96 -2.67 7.56
C THR A 152 -4.49 -1.49 6.74
N PRO A 153 -4.98 -0.42 7.36
CA PRO A 153 -5.14 0.84 6.65
C PRO A 153 -3.78 1.42 6.29
N GLY A 154 -3.70 2.04 5.12
CA GLY A 154 -2.45 2.62 4.62
C GLY A 154 -2.67 3.64 3.53
N LEU A 155 -1.58 4.23 3.08
CA LEU A 155 -1.54 5.21 2.01
C LEU A 155 -0.26 5.04 1.19
N VAL A 156 -0.41 5.03 -0.12
CA VAL A 156 0.71 5.05 -1.07
C VAL A 156 0.64 6.33 -1.89
N ALA A 157 1.70 7.10 -1.87
CA ALA A 157 1.92 8.22 -2.77
C ALA A 157 3.00 7.82 -3.78
N GLY A 158 2.80 8.14 -5.04
CA GLY A 158 3.77 7.91 -6.11
C GLY A 158 4.07 9.20 -6.85
N TRP A 159 5.35 9.45 -7.09
CA TRP A 159 5.81 10.55 -7.92
C TRP A 159 6.74 10.02 -8.99
N ARG A 160 6.30 10.09 -10.25
CA ARG A 160 7.13 9.73 -11.40
C ARG A 160 8.14 10.85 -11.66
N VAL A 161 9.40 10.59 -11.35
CA VAL A 161 10.50 11.56 -11.54
C VAL A 161 11.18 11.39 -12.90
N ALA A 162 11.04 10.22 -13.52
CA ALA A 162 11.49 9.92 -14.88
C ALA A 162 10.60 8.82 -15.49
N ASP A 163 10.71 8.56 -16.78
CA ASP A 163 9.93 7.52 -17.46
C ASP A 163 10.13 6.12 -16.85
N THR A 164 11.29 5.88 -16.27
CA THR A 164 11.66 4.59 -15.69
C THR A 164 11.80 4.62 -14.17
N VAL A 165 11.54 5.76 -13.50
CA VAL A 165 11.78 5.92 -12.06
C VAL A 165 10.60 6.55 -11.37
N SER A 166 10.10 5.89 -10.34
CA SER A 166 9.08 6.41 -9.42
C SER A 166 9.62 6.50 -8.00
N VAL A 167 9.40 7.63 -7.35
CA VAL A 167 9.62 7.82 -5.91
C VAL A 167 8.30 7.55 -5.19
N LEU A 168 8.35 6.84 -4.10
CA LEU A 168 7.18 6.38 -3.35
C LEU A 168 7.20 6.93 -1.92
N GLY A 169 6.04 7.36 -1.44
CA GLY A 169 5.76 7.63 -0.03
C GLY A 169 4.81 6.55 0.50
N LEU A 170 5.08 6.03 1.68
CA LEU A 170 4.37 4.90 2.26
C LEU A 170 3.96 5.22 3.70
N VAL A 171 2.70 4.94 4.03
CA VAL A 171 2.21 4.94 5.41
C VAL A 171 1.37 3.69 5.59
N ASP A 172 1.69 2.89 6.63
CA ASP A 172 0.95 1.69 6.99
C ASP A 172 0.67 1.68 8.50
N VAL A 173 -0.56 1.30 8.86
CA VAL A 173 -0.98 1.19 10.26
C VAL A 173 -1.60 -0.20 10.50
N PRO A 174 -0.81 -1.29 10.47
CA PRO A 174 -1.34 -2.61 10.76
C PRO A 174 -1.80 -2.71 12.23
N VAL A 175 -3.02 -3.20 12.38
CA VAL A 175 -3.67 -3.49 13.68
C VAL A 175 -3.97 -4.99 13.71
N ASP A 176 -3.37 -5.69 14.65
CA ASP A 176 -3.56 -7.12 14.87
C ASP A 176 -4.36 -7.33 16.15
N ILE A 177 -5.42 -8.13 16.06
CA ILE A 177 -6.32 -8.46 17.17
C ILE A 177 -6.31 -9.98 17.35
N GLY A 178 -6.03 -10.45 18.56
CA GLY A 178 -5.93 -11.88 18.86
C GLY A 178 -7.25 -12.61 18.64
N LEU A 179 -7.20 -13.68 17.84
CA LEU A 179 -8.31 -14.63 17.65
C LEU A 179 -8.20 -15.80 18.63
N SER A 180 -6.99 -16.27 18.89
CA SER A 180 -6.73 -17.35 19.85
C SER A 180 -6.66 -16.86 21.30
N ASN A 181 -6.30 -15.62 21.50
CA ASN A 181 -6.31 -14.91 22.78
C ASN A 181 -6.80 -13.49 22.57
N GLY A 182 -8.02 -13.19 23.00
CA GLY A 182 -8.67 -11.88 22.80
C GLY A 182 -7.98 -10.70 23.51
N GLU A 183 -7.07 -10.96 24.42
CA GLU A 183 -6.27 -9.93 25.09
C GLU A 183 -5.04 -9.52 24.28
N SER A 184 -4.56 -10.38 23.38
CA SER A 184 -3.40 -10.12 22.55
C SER A 184 -3.75 -9.12 21.45
N ARG A 185 -2.93 -8.10 21.33
CA ARG A 185 -3.05 -7.09 20.26
C ARG A 185 -1.72 -6.49 19.91
N ARG A 186 -1.59 -6.05 18.66
CA ARG A 186 -0.42 -5.32 18.18
C ARG A 186 -0.89 -4.19 17.26
N ILE A 187 -0.32 -3.02 17.43
CA ILE A 187 -0.56 -1.86 16.58
C ILE A 187 0.81 -1.35 16.15
N GLN A 188 0.97 -1.14 14.85
CA GLN A 188 2.15 -0.49 14.30
C GLN A 188 1.72 0.79 13.57
N ALA A 189 2.55 1.81 13.59
CA ALA A 189 2.41 2.99 12.74
C ALA A 189 3.74 3.21 12.05
N LEU A 190 3.81 2.96 10.76
CA LEU A 190 5.01 3.00 9.95
C LEU A 190 4.86 4.04 8.85
N GLY A 191 5.88 4.89 8.69
CA GLY A 191 5.96 5.87 7.61
C GLY A 191 7.33 5.80 6.94
N GLY A 192 7.38 6.07 5.65
CA GLY A 192 8.63 6.02 4.92
C GLY A 192 8.46 6.20 3.43
N GLY A 193 9.38 5.66 2.66
CA GLY A 193 9.34 5.79 1.21
C GLY A 193 10.27 4.81 0.51
N GLY A 194 10.31 4.94 -0.80
CA GLY A 194 11.13 4.09 -1.63
C GLY A 194 11.32 4.64 -3.04
N VAL A 195 12.07 3.89 -3.80
CA VAL A 195 12.27 4.14 -5.24
C VAL A 195 12.01 2.84 -5.97
N GLU A 196 11.19 2.89 -6.99
CA GLU A 196 10.97 1.79 -7.92
C GLU A 196 11.49 2.17 -9.30
N VAL A 197 12.31 1.31 -9.87
CA VAL A 197 12.93 1.47 -11.17
C VAL A 197 12.38 0.43 -12.12
N TYR A 198 11.84 0.89 -13.24
CA TYR A 198 11.43 0.03 -14.35
C TYR A 198 12.66 -0.41 -15.16
N LEU A 199 12.87 -1.71 -15.25
CA LEU A 199 14.05 -2.31 -15.90
C LEU A 199 13.79 -2.72 -17.36
N GLY A 200 12.58 -2.50 -17.86
CA GLY A 200 12.13 -2.96 -19.17
C GLY A 200 11.60 -4.41 -19.15
N SER A 201 11.03 -4.84 -20.26
CA SER A 201 10.46 -6.20 -20.39
C SER A 201 9.48 -6.58 -19.27
N ASN A 202 8.66 -5.62 -18.83
CA ASN A 202 7.67 -5.78 -17.76
C ASN A 202 8.25 -6.04 -16.35
N LEU A 203 9.54 -5.81 -16.14
CA LEU A 203 10.22 -6.03 -14.87
C LEU A 203 10.52 -4.71 -14.17
N SER A 204 10.33 -4.66 -12.84
CA SER A 204 10.76 -3.54 -12.01
C SER A 204 11.50 -4.00 -10.76
N ALA A 205 12.32 -3.11 -10.21
CA ALA A 205 13.02 -3.29 -8.95
C ALA A 205 12.63 -2.18 -7.97
N LEU A 206 12.37 -2.53 -6.72
CA LEU A 206 12.02 -1.64 -5.63
C LEU A 206 13.10 -1.66 -4.54
N ALA A 207 13.43 -0.48 -4.02
CA ALA A 207 14.08 -0.32 -2.71
C ALA A 207 13.22 0.61 -1.85
N ALA A 208 12.80 0.16 -0.67
CA ALA A 208 11.94 0.93 0.21
C ALA A 208 12.32 0.75 1.68
N GLY A 209 12.03 1.77 2.50
CA GLY A 209 12.22 1.74 3.94
C GLY A 209 11.13 2.50 4.67
N GLN A 210 10.73 2.00 5.82
CA GLN A 210 9.76 2.62 6.71
C GLN A 210 10.27 2.55 8.14
N LEU A 211 9.96 3.59 8.92
CA LEU A 211 10.25 3.69 10.35
C LEU A 211 8.97 4.11 11.09
N GLY A 212 8.92 3.79 12.36
CA GLY A 212 7.78 4.17 13.19
C GLY A 212 7.79 3.52 14.55
N VAL A 213 6.62 3.25 15.07
CA VAL A 213 6.43 2.66 16.40
C VAL A 213 5.57 1.41 16.30
N GLU A 214 5.89 0.44 17.14
CA GLU A 214 5.09 -0.75 17.36
C GLU A 214 4.75 -0.84 18.84
N SER A 215 3.47 -1.00 19.14
CA SER A 215 2.98 -1.30 20.49
C SER A 215 2.27 -2.65 20.45
N PHE A 216 2.63 -3.53 21.37
CA PHE A 216 1.99 -4.84 21.49
C PHE A 216 1.67 -5.15 22.94
N GLN A 217 0.63 -5.93 23.11
CA GLN A 217 0.13 -6.41 24.38
C GLN A 217 -0.13 -7.90 24.26
N GLU A 218 0.40 -8.69 25.18
CA GLU A 218 0.14 -10.12 25.27
C GLU A 218 -1.06 -10.41 26.21
N ARG A 219 -1.12 -9.69 27.34
CA ARG A 219 -2.16 -9.80 28.35
C ARG A 219 -2.64 -8.41 28.76
N ALA A 220 -3.84 -8.36 29.35
CA ALA A 220 -4.39 -7.12 29.84
C ALA A 220 -3.45 -6.44 30.86
N GLY A 221 -3.09 -5.19 30.58
CA GLY A 221 -2.22 -4.37 31.42
C GLY A 221 -0.71 -4.47 31.13
N GLU A 222 -0.26 -5.39 30.30
CA GLU A 222 1.14 -5.51 29.89
C GLU A 222 1.34 -5.03 28.45
N SER A 223 1.56 -3.73 28.29
CA SER A 223 1.84 -3.13 26.97
C SER A 223 3.30 -2.78 26.84
N HIS A 224 3.88 -3.12 25.70
CA HIS A 224 5.26 -2.83 25.35
C HIS A 224 5.30 -2.01 24.07
N THR A 225 6.19 -1.02 24.02
CA THR A 225 6.39 -0.19 22.84
C THR A 225 7.85 -0.27 22.41
N ARG A 226 8.08 -0.38 21.11
CA ARG A 226 9.41 -0.43 20.51
C ARG A 226 9.45 0.29 19.17
N LEU A 227 10.64 0.43 18.63
CA LEU A 227 10.84 0.93 17.27
C LEU A 227 10.29 -0.09 16.27
N GLY A 228 9.37 0.35 15.42
CA GLY A 228 8.94 -0.37 14.23
C GLY A 228 9.77 0.05 13.03
N TYR A 229 10.18 -0.88 12.21
CA TYR A 229 10.88 -0.59 10.96
C TYR A 229 10.65 -1.67 9.91
N SER A 230 10.86 -1.30 8.66
CA SER A 230 10.84 -2.22 7.52
C SER A 230 11.81 -1.70 6.45
N VAL A 231 12.68 -2.57 5.97
CA VAL A 231 13.53 -2.31 4.80
C VAL A 231 13.26 -3.43 3.80
N ARG A 232 13.00 -3.07 2.54
CA ARG A 232 12.59 -4.04 1.49
C ARG A 232 13.35 -3.78 0.20
N LEU A 233 13.84 -4.86 -0.39
CA LEU A 233 14.29 -4.91 -1.78
C LEU A 233 13.36 -5.84 -2.52
N GLY A 234 12.71 -5.36 -3.56
CA GLY A 234 11.68 -6.09 -4.30
C GLY A 234 11.99 -6.20 -5.79
N LEU A 235 11.47 -7.24 -6.39
CA LEU A 235 11.37 -7.41 -7.82
C LEU A 235 9.92 -7.74 -8.18
N GLY A 236 9.44 -7.17 -9.26
CA GLY A 236 8.08 -7.41 -9.73
C GLY A 236 8.03 -7.53 -11.24
N ALA A 237 7.10 -8.34 -11.70
CA ALA A 237 6.84 -8.54 -13.13
C ALA A 237 5.37 -8.28 -13.42
N ARG A 238 5.11 -7.46 -14.44
CA ARG A 238 3.78 -7.31 -15.04
C ARG A 238 3.54 -8.46 -15.98
N LEU A 239 2.43 -9.16 -15.85
CA LEU A 239 2.12 -10.37 -16.63
C LEU A 239 1.26 -10.05 -17.86
N PHE A 240 0.29 -9.12 -17.70
CA PHE A 240 -0.66 -8.73 -18.76
C PHE A 240 -1.01 -7.25 -18.61
#